data_4883695c50bcc9166ca4a39575dd2c42
#
_entry.id   4883695c50bcc9166ca4a39575dd2c42
#
_cell.length_a   1.000
_cell.length_b   1.000
_cell.length_c   1.000
_cell.angle_alpha   90.00
_cell.angle_beta   90.00
_cell.angle_gamma   90.00
#
_symmetry.space_group_name_H-M   'P 1'
#
loop_
_entity.id
_entity.type
_entity.pdbx_description
1 polymer ?
#
loop_
_entity_poly.entity_id
_entity_poly.type
_entity_poly.pdbx_seq_one_letter_code
_entity_poly.pdbx_strand_id
1 'polypeptide(L)'
;GFANEKDHPEVAPSQFEMNYSYTEATVAADQVQLYKLLSRQVAARMEMTACFLPKPVTGVNGNGMHTNVSLARKGKNLFFDKKGQDGLTALGWNFIERILANANDICLFLNPSVNSYRRLDPHFEAPNQIKASAIDRGSMVRIPLGNEKSARVEVRSIAPDANPYLAIYSVIRTGIEGPLASEEN
;
A
#
# COMPACT_ATOMS: atom_id res chain seq x y z
N GLY A 1 -0.05 -21.22 2.06
CA GLY A 1 -0.39 -20.52 3.28
C GLY A 1 0.24 -19.16 3.37
N PHE A 2 -0.09 -18.40 4.38
CA PHE A 2 0.54 -17.13 4.67
C PHE A 2 1.69 -17.35 5.67
N ALA A 3 2.84 -16.72 5.42
CA ALA A 3 3.88 -16.59 6.42
C ALA A 3 3.60 -15.32 7.22
N ASN A 4 2.88 -15.45 8.32
CA ASN A 4 2.52 -14.33 9.18
C ASN A 4 3.77 -13.71 9.82
N GLU A 5 3.88 -12.38 9.81
CA GLU A 5 4.98 -11.65 10.43
C GLU A 5 4.53 -10.92 11.70
N LYS A 6 3.35 -10.32 11.66
CA LYS A 6 2.85 -9.51 12.77
C LYS A 6 1.34 -9.31 12.69
N ASP A 7 0.68 -9.44 13.83
CA ASP A 7 -0.71 -9.07 14.03
C ASP A 7 -0.82 -8.10 15.18
N HIS A 8 -1.66 -7.09 15.06
CA HIS A 8 -1.90 -6.16 16.16
C HIS A 8 -3.26 -5.46 15.99
N PRO A 9 -3.85 -4.98 17.12
CA PRO A 9 -4.99 -4.07 17.06
C PRO A 9 -4.56 -2.74 16.45
N GLU A 10 -5.46 -2.14 15.68
CA GLU A 10 -5.32 -0.82 15.09
C GLU A 10 -6.10 0.25 15.88
N VAL A 11 -6.09 1.48 15.37
CA VAL A 11 -6.60 2.67 16.08
C VAL A 11 -8.12 2.65 16.25
N ALA A 12 -8.88 2.18 15.26
CA ALA A 12 -10.33 2.12 15.36
C ALA A 12 -10.79 0.96 16.27
N PRO A 13 -11.95 1.07 16.93
CA PRO A 13 -12.51 -0.02 17.73
C PRO A 13 -12.69 -1.29 16.87
N SER A 14 -12.24 -2.44 17.41
CA SER A 14 -12.32 -3.75 16.74
C SER A 14 -11.64 -3.79 15.36
N GLN A 15 -10.64 -2.94 15.14
CA GLN A 15 -9.82 -2.93 13.95
C GLN A 15 -8.50 -3.67 14.22
N PHE A 16 -8.09 -4.51 13.26
CA PHE A 16 -6.88 -5.32 13.35
C PHE A 16 -6.10 -5.22 12.07
N GLU A 17 -4.77 -5.21 12.17
CA GLU A 17 -3.85 -5.30 11.04
C GLU A 17 -3.13 -6.64 11.07
N MET A 18 -3.03 -7.27 9.90
CA MET A 18 -2.22 -8.46 9.69
C MET A 18 -1.17 -8.17 8.62
N ASN A 19 0.07 -8.51 8.95
CA ASN A 19 1.21 -8.42 8.04
C ASN A 19 1.75 -9.83 7.77
N TYR A 20 2.03 -10.12 6.53
CA TYR A 20 2.63 -11.38 6.10
C TYR A 20 3.79 -11.12 5.14
N SER A 21 4.69 -12.08 5.06
CA SER A 21 5.92 -11.97 4.26
C SER A 21 5.62 -11.63 2.80
N TYR A 22 6.46 -10.80 2.23
CA TYR A 22 6.38 -10.43 0.81
C TYR A 22 6.58 -11.65 -0.11
N THR A 23 6.01 -11.56 -1.28
CA THR A 23 6.13 -12.54 -2.34
C THR A 23 6.07 -11.86 -3.71
N GLU A 24 6.07 -12.62 -4.78
CA GLU A 24 5.87 -12.08 -6.12
C GLU A 24 4.50 -11.42 -6.29
N ALA A 25 4.41 -10.40 -7.12
CA ALA A 25 3.27 -9.52 -7.24
C ALA A 25 1.94 -10.24 -7.49
N THR A 26 1.91 -11.23 -8.39
CA THR A 26 0.70 -12.01 -8.70
C THR A 26 0.27 -12.87 -7.53
N VAL A 27 1.23 -13.54 -6.88
CA VAL A 27 0.95 -14.35 -5.67
C VAL A 27 0.48 -13.46 -4.53
N ALA A 28 1.03 -12.25 -4.39
CA ALA A 28 0.57 -11.29 -3.38
C ALA A 28 -0.90 -10.89 -3.62
N ALA A 29 -1.31 -10.67 -4.88
CA ALA A 29 -2.70 -10.38 -5.22
C ALA A 29 -3.64 -11.56 -4.90
N ASP A 30 -3.23 -12.80 -5.20
CA ASP A 30 -3.94 -14.02 -4.82
C ASP A 30 -4.09 -14.12 -3.30
N GLN A 31 -3.02 -13.84 -2.55
CA GLN A 31 -3.02 -13.86 -1.09
C GLN A 31 -4.01 -12.84 -0.50
N VAL A 32 -4.09 -11.64 -1.05
CA VAL A 32 -5.08 -10.63 -0.60
C VAL A 32 -6.51 -11.15 -0.77
N GLN A 33 -6.84 -11.75 -1.90
CA GLN A 33 -8.16 -12.32 -2.14
C GLN A 33 -8.47 -13.47 -1.18
N LEU A 34 -7.51 -14.37 -1.02
CA LEU A 34 -7.64 -15.51 -0.10
C LEU A 34 -7.77 -15.04 1.35
N TYR A 35 -6.99 -14.04 1.77
CA TYR A 35 -7.08 -13.44 3.09
C TYR A 35 -8.48 -12.89 3.39
N LYS A 36 -9.04 -12.11 2.47
CA LYS A 36 -10.39 -11.56 2.61
C LYS A 36 -11.45 -12.65 2.70
N LEU A 37 -11.33 -13.69 1.88
CA LEU A 37 -12.25 -14.83 1.89
C LEU A 37 -12.20 -15.59 3.21
N LEU A 38 -11.00 -15.97 3.64
CA LEU A 38 -10.79 -16.72 4.88
C LEU A 38 -11.24 -15.92 6.12
N SER A 39 -10.90 -14.63 6.18
CA SER A 39 -11.31 -13.76 7.29
C SER A 39 -12.83 -13.69 7.42
N ARG A 40 -13.55 -13.55 6.29
CA ARG A 40 -15.02 -13.55 6.31
C ARG A 40 -15.60 -14.90 6.76
N GLN A 41 -15.03 -16.00 6.30
CA GLN A 41 -15.49 -17.34 6.68
C GLN A 41 -15.25 -17.63 8.15
N VAL A 42 -14.08 -17.26 8.67
CA VAL A 42 -13.75 -17.45 10.11
C VAL A 42 -14.65 -16.57 10.96
N ALA A 43 -14.81 -15.30 10.63
CA ALA A 43 -15.68 -14.38 11.35
C ALA A 43 -17.13 -14.91 11.39
N ALA A 44 -17.66 -15.36 10.25
CA ALA A 44 -19.03 -15.91 10.19
C ALA A 44 -19.22 -17.12 11.10
N ARG A 45 -18.22 -18.01 11.25
CA ARG A 45 -18.27 -19.14 12.19
C ARG A 45 -18.28 -18.70 13.66
N MET A 46 -17.81 -17.49 13.93
CA MET A 46 -17.76 -16.88 15.26
C MET A 46 -18.93 -15.89 15.47
N GLU A 47 -19.94 -15.93 14.61
CA GLU A 47 -21.08 -15.01 14.63
C GLU A 47 -20.67 -13.52 14.53
N MET A 48 -19.57 -13.26 13.84
CA MET A 48 -19.01 -11.93 13.59
C MET A 48 -18.97 -11.60 12.09
N THR A 49 -18.73 -10.34 11.76
CA THR A 49 -18.54 -9.88 10.38
C THR A 49 -17.14 -9.29 10.20
N ALA A 50 -16.38 -9.83 9.26
CA ALA A 50 -15.14 -9.20 8.80
C ALA A 50 -15.45 -8.15 7.73
N CYS A 51 -15.17 -6.89 8.03
CA CYS A 51 -15.46 -5.74 7.16
C CYS A 51 -14.19 -5.20 6.53
N PHE A 52 -14.15 -5.15 5.20
CA PHE A 52 -13.06 -4.58 4.40
C PHE A 52 -13.48 -3.29 3.67
N LEU A 53 -14.53 -2.62 4.13
CA LEU A 53 -14.86 -1.29 3.60
C LEU A 53 -13.79 -0.28 4.02
N PRO A 54 -13.38 0.64 3.13
CA PRO A 54 -12.38 1.66 3.44
C PRO A 54 -12.75 2.57 4.62
N LYS A 55 -14.00 2.99 4.72
CA LYS A 55 -14.51 3.82 5.82
C LYS A 55 -15.87 3.26 6.29
N PRO A 56 -15.86 2.17 7.09
CA PRO A 56 -17.10 1.54 7.53
C PRO A 56 -17.88 2.37 8.56
N VAL A 57 -17.17 3.16 9.37
CA VAL A 57 -17.76 3.97 10.44
C VAL A 57 -17.25 5.40 10.34
N THR A 58 -18.18 6.36 10.39
CA THR A 58 -17.84 7.80 10.44
C THR A 58 -17.27 8.16 11.81
N GLY A 59 -16.30 9.07 11.83
CA GLY A 59 -15.71 9.56 13.09
C GLY A 59 -14.60 8.68 13.68
N VAL A 60 -14.25 7.56 13.05
CA VAL A 60 -13.12 6.71 13.45
C VAL A 60 -12.19 6.42 12.27
N ASN A 61 -11.00 5.89 12.52
CA ASN A 61 -10.06 5.53 11.45
C ASN A 61 -10.67 4.50 10.48
N GLY A 62 -10.32 4.64 9.20
CA GLY A 62 -10.71 3.71 8.15
C GLY A 62 -9.71 2.57 7.96
N ASN A 63 -10.02 1.66 7.05
CA ASN A 63 -9.16 0.55 6.66
C ASN A 63 -8.31 0.90 5.45
N GLY A 64 -7.03 0.52 5.47
CA GLY A 64 -6.10 0.63 4.35
C GLY A 64 -5.65 -0.74 3.84
N MET A 65 -5.24 -0.79 2.59
CA MET A 65 -4.52 -1.92 2.01
C MET A 65 -3.12 -1.43 1.61
N HIS A 66 -2.31 -1.09 2.60
CA HIS A 66 -0.97 -0.56 2.36
C HIS A 66 -0.13 -1.59 1.62
N THR A 67 0.34 -1.23 0.44
CA THR A 67 1.08 -2.14 -0.42
C THR A 67 2.55 -1.78 -0.42
N ASN A 68 3.36 -2.67 0.12
CA ASN A 68 4.82 -2.57 0.14
C ASN A 68 5.37 -3.15 -1.15
N VAL A 69 6.21 -2.37 -1.85
CA VAL A 69 6.79 -2.75 -3.15
C VAL A 69 8.30 -2.57 -3.14
N SER A 70 9.01 -3.54 -3.67
CA SER A 70 10.41 -3.42 -4.04
C SER A 70 10.64 -4.10 -5.39
N LEU A 71 11.68 -3.70 -6.09
CA LEU A 71 12.13 -4.36 -7.31
C LEU A 71 13.40 -5.16 -7.01
N ALA A 72 13.50 -6.35 -7.56
CA ALA A 72 14.69 -7.19 -7.43
C ALA A 72 15.13 -7.74 -8.79
N ARG A 73 16.43 -7.90 -8.95
CA ARG A 73 17.04 -8.57 -10.11
C ARG A 73 18.09 -9.55 -9.64
N LYS A 74 17.94 -10.82 -10.04
CA LYS A 74 18.85 -11.91 -9.63
C LYS A 74 19.02 -11.99 -8.11
N GLY A 75 17.91 -11.87 -7.36
CA GLY A 75 17.90 -11.92 -5.90
C GLY A 75 18.43 -10.66 -5.18
N LYS A 76 18.87 -9.63 -5.92
CA LYS A 76 19.35 -8.37 -5.33
C LYS A 76 18.25 -7.31 -5.37
N ASN A 77 17.98 -6.69 -4.22
CA ASN A 77 17.09 -5.54 -4.11
C ASN A 77 17.67 -4.34 -4.85
N LEU A 78 16.89 -3.73 -5.74
CA LEU A 78 17.30 -2.59 -6.57
C LEU A 78 17.03 -1.24 -5.90
N PHE A 79 16.27 -1.20 -4.81
CA PHE A 79 15.92 0.04 -4.13
C PHE A 79 16.91 0.44 -3.03
N PHE A 80 17.74 -0.49 -2.55
CA PHE A 80 18.65 -0.21 -1.44
C PHE A 80 19.93 0.48 -1.87
N ASP A 81 20.21 1.62 -1.22
CA ASP A 81 21.53 2.28 -1.20
C ASP A 81 21.77 2.87 0.20
N LYS A 82 22.78 2.32 0.92
CA LYS A 82 23.14 2.79 2.26
C LYS A 82 23.51 4.28 2.31
N LYS A 83 24.00 4.83 1.21
CA LYS A 83 24.43 6.23 1.09
C LYS A 83 23.39 7.12 0.40
N GLY A 84 22.36 6.51 -0.16
CA GLY A 84 21.30 7.23 -0.85
C GLY A 84 20.38 7.96 0.13
N GLN A 85 19.68 8.95 -0.37
CA GLN A 85 18.65 9.66 0.37
C GLN A 85 17.59 8.65 0.86
N ASP A 86 17.25 8.70 2.16
CA ASP A 86 16.34 7.77 2.83
C ASP A 86 16.69 6.28 2.61
N GLY A 87 17.95 5.97 2.33
CA GLY A 87 18.41 4.60 2.10
C GLY A 87 18.02 4.02 0.73
N LEU A 88 17.58 4.85 -0.20
CA LEU A 88 17.13 4.43 -1.54
C LEU A 88 18.13 4.81 -2.63
N THR A 89 18.17 3.97 -3.67
CA THR A 89 18.86 4.26 -4.93
C THR A 89 18.12 5.33 -5.73
N ALA A 90 18.78 5.91 -6.74
CA ALA A 90 18.15 6.78 -7.74
C ALA A 90 16.97 6.08 -8.44
N LEU A 91 17.05 4.76 -8.67
CA LEU A 91 15.93 3.98 -9.22
C LEU A 91 14.72 3.96 -8.26
N GLY A 92 14.95 3.78 -6.96
CA GLY A 92 13.88 3.81 -5.96
C GLY A 92 13.18 5.16 -5.90
N TRP A 93 13.93 6.25 -5.96
CA TRP A 93 13.37 7.60 -6.03
C TRP A 93 12.64 7.88 -7.34
N ASN A 94 13.18 7.48 -8.48
CA ASN A 94 12.51 7.61 -9.77
C ASN A 94 11.17 6.84 -9.81
N PHE A 95 11.13 5.65 -9.20
CA PHE A 95 9.89 4.88 -9.03
C PHE A 95 8.84 5.65 -8.22
N ILE A 96 9.25 6.28 -7.11
CA ILE A 96 8.37 7.11 -6.28
C ILE A 96 7.88 8.34 -7.07
N GLU A 97 8.76 9.07 -7.71
CA GLU A 97 8.44 10.28 -8.48
C GLU A 97 7.41 10.01 -9.57
N ARG A 98 7.55 8.89 -10.30
CA ARG A 98 6.55 8.48 -11.31
C ARG A 98 5.19 8.17 -10.69
N ILE A 99 5.14 7.50 -9.54
CA ILE A 99 3.88 7.26 -8.82
C ILE A 99 3.23 8.58 -8.40
N LEU A 100 4.01 9.52 -7.86
CA LEU A 100 3.49 10.81 -7.42
C LEU A 100 3.01 11.69 -8.58
N ALA A 101 3.75 11.72 -9.69
CA ALA A 101 3.38 12.46 -10.90
C ALA A 101 2.04 11.98 -11.49
N ASN A 102 1.77 10.67 -11.41
CA ASN A 102 0.57 10.04 -11.96
C ASN A 102 -0.47 9.67 -10.89
N ALA A 103 -0.36 10.25 -9.69
CA ALA A 103 -1.18 9.85 -8.54
C ALA A 103 -2.69 9.97 -8.79
N ASN A 104 -3.13 11.01 -9.49
CA ASN A 104 -4.54 11.23 -9.81
C ASN A 104 -5.07 10.17 -10.78
N ASP A 105 -4.31 9.80 -11.78
CA ASP A 105 -4.71 8.84 -12.81
C ASP A 105 -4.83 7.43 -12.23
N ILE A 106 -3.83 7.00 -11.45
CA ILE A 106 -3.87 5.68 -10.83
C ILE A 106 -4.89 5.59 -9.69
N CYS A 107 -5.34 6.72 -9.15
CA CYS A 107 -6.32 6.75 -8.06
C CYS A 107 -7.61 6.02 -8.43
N LEU A 108 -8.01 6.02 -9.70
CA LEU A 108 -9.15 5.26 -10.21
C LEU A 108 -9.07 3.75 -9.87
N PHE A 109 -7.87 3.17 -9.92
CA PHE A 109 -7.63 1.77 -9.59
C PHE A 109 -7.38 1.54 -8.11
N LEU A 110 -6.80 2.54 -7.43
CA LEU A 110 -6.44 2.45 -6.01
C LEU A 110 -7.61 2.75 -5.08
N ASN A 111 -8.58 3.56 -5.53
CA ASN A 111 -9.73 4.02 -4.74
C ASN A 111 -11.02 3.95 -5.59
N PRO A 112 -11.57 2.73 -5.83
CA PRO A 112 -12.62 2.53 -6.83
C PRO A 112 -14.02 2.98 -6.40
N SER A 113 -14.22 3.35 -5.14
CA SER A 113 -15.55 3.69 -4.61
C SER A 113 -15.56 5.07 -3.93
N VAL A 114 -16.75 5.64 -3.79
CA VAL A 114 -16.96 6.85 -2.96
C VAL A 114 -16.49 6.61 -1.52
N ASN A 115 -16.67 5.41 -1.00
CA ASN A 115 -16.24 5.05 0.34
C ASN A 115 -14.71 5.05 0.47
N SER A 116 -13.98 4.71 -0.60
CA SER A 116 -12.51 4.80 -0.65
C SER A 116 -12.03 6.23 -0.43
N TYR A 117 -12.66 7.21 -1.08
CA TYR A 117 -12.31 8.63 -0.91
C TYR A 117 -12.68 9.17 0.47
N ARG A 118 -13.77 8.68 1.09
CA ARG A 118 -14.12 9.03 2.48
C ARG A 118 -13.07 8.59 3.49
N ARG A 119 -12.28 7.56 3.17
CA ARG A 119 -11.15 7.13 3.99
C ARG A 119 -10.01 8.16 3.99
N LEU A 120 -9.79 8.87 2.90
CA LEU A 120 -8.68 9.82 2.71
C LEU A 120 -8.95 11.17 3.43
N ASP A 121 -9.44 11.10 4.65
CA ASP A 121 -9.80 12.25 5.47
C ASP A 121 -8.58 12.74 6.26
N PRO A 122 -8.21 14.04 6.17
CA PRO A 122 -7.04 14.60 6.84
C PRO A 122 -7.12 14.60 8.39
N HIS A 123 -8.31 14.41 8.95
CA HIS A 123 -8.49 14.34 10.42
C HIS A 123 -8.11 12.97 11.00
N PHE A 124 -7.76 11.99 10.16
CA PHE A 124 -7.38 10.65 10.56
C PHE A 124 -6.02 10.26 9.98
N GLU A 125 -5.45 9.14 10.43
CA GLU A 125 -4.16 8.62 9.94
C GLU A 125 -4.27 8.03 8.51
N ALA A 126 -4.81 8.81 7.58
CA ALA A 126 -4.96 8.42 6.18
C ALA A 126 -4.08 9.30 5.28
N PRO A 127 -3.58 8.77 4.16
CA PRO A 127 -2.79 9.56 3.22
C PRO A 127 -3.69 10.54 2.47
N ASN A 128 -3.45 11.83 2.68
CA ASN A 128 -4.20 12.93 2.05
C ASN A 128 -3.33 13.89 1.25
N GLN A 129 -2.04 13.58 1.13
CA GLN A 129 -1.06 14.42 0.43
C GLN A 129 -0.29 13.59 -0.57
N ILE A 130 -0.23 14.07 -1.82
CA ILE A 130 0.57 13.47 -2.90
C ILE A 130 2.03 13.84 -2.68
N LYS A 131 2.68 13.10 -1.82
CA LYS A 131 4.11 13.23 -1.51
C LYS A 131 4.69 11.92 -0.98
N ALA A 132 6.01 11.84 -0.90
CA ALA A 132 6.72 10.77 -0.21
C ALA A 132 7.36 11.31 1.08
N SER A 133 7.40 10.46 2.12
CA SER A 133 8.08 10.79 3.38
C SER A 133 8.47 9.52 4.14
N ALA A 134 9.60 9.57 4.84
CA ALA A 134 9.99 8.50 5.75
C ALA A 134 9.20 8.52 7.07
N ILE A 135 8.66 9.68 7.48
CA ILE A 135 8.09 9.90 8.82
C ILE A 135 6.62 10.34 8.80
N ASP A 136 6.16 11.04 7.76
CA ASP A 136 4.81 11.61 7.72
C ASP A 136 3.78 10.59 7.27
N ARG A 137 2.83 10.26 8.15
CA ARG A 137 1.74 9.31 7.89
C ARG A 137 0.66 9.84 6.95
N GLY A 138 0.59 11.15 6.73
CA GLY A 138 -0.29 11.81 5.75
C GLY A 138 0.19 11.67 4.30
N SER A 139 1.39 11.13 4.08
CA SER A 139 1.98 10.97 2.76
C SER A 139 1.40 9.76 2.02
N MET A 140 1.17 9.92 0.70
CA MET A 140 0.74 8.84 -0.20
C MET A 140 1.75 7.70 -0.24
N VAL A 141 3.04 8.02 -0.26
CA VAL A 141 4.13 7.05 -0.25
C VAL A 141 4.96 7.22 1.01
N ARG A 142 5.09 6.17 1.78
CA ARG A 142 6.03 6.09 2.90
C ARG A 142 7.29 5.34 2.50
N ILE A 143 8.44 5.78 3.04
CA ILE A 143 9.73 5.12 2.83
C ILE A 143 10.14 4.50 4.17
N PRO A 144 9.80 3.23 4.45
CA PRO A 144 10.21 2.57 5.68
C PRO A 144 11.73 2.43 5.73
N LEU A 145 12.33 2.66 6.89
CA LEU A 145 13.75 2.35 7.09
C LEU A 145 13.99 0.87 6.79
N GLY A 146 14.96 0.60 5.94
CA GLY A 146 15.25 -0.74 5.47
C GLY A 146 16.75 -1.01 5.37
N ASN A 147 17.08 -2.24 5.11
CA ASN A 147 18.42 -2.71 4.79
C ASN A 147 18.43 -3.34 3.39
N GLU A 148 19.53 -3.95 3.00
CA GLU A 148 19.68 -4.58 1.68
C GLU A 148 18.56 -5.60 1.34
N LYS A 149 17.97 -6.25 2.34
CA LYS A 149 16.89 -7.23 2.13
C LYS A 149 15.49 -6.64 2.24
N SER A 150 15.33 -5.54 2.99
CA SER A 150 14.03 -5.00 3.39
C SER A 150 13.69 -3.62 2.82
N ALA A 151 14.61 -2.99 2.07
CA ALA A 151 14.35 -1.71 1.43
C ALA A 151 13.15 -1.80 0.47
N ARG A 152 12.19 -0.89 0.65
CA ARG A 152 10.92 -0.89 -0.07
C ARG A 152 10.26 0.48 0.00
N VAL A 153 9.25 0.67 -0.80
CA VAL A 153 8.33 1.80 -0.70
C VAL A 153 6.95 1.27 -0.31
N GLU A 154 6.20 2.01 0.48
CA GLU A 154 4.85 1.66 0.91
C GLU A 154 3.85 2.64 0.30
N VAL A 155 3.01 2.16 -0.61
CA VAL A 155 1.91 2.93 -1.18
C VAL A 155 0.71 2.82 -0.25
N ARG A 156 0.36 3.92 0.41
CA ARG A 156 -0.62 3.97 1.50
C ARG A 156 -2.03 4.35 1.06
N SER A 157 -2.17 4.93 -0.12
CA SER A 157 -3.46 5.40 -0.65
C SER A 157 -4.39 4.28 -1.10
N ILE A 158 -3.92 3.04 -1.19
CA ILE A 158 -4.71 1.92 -1.69
C ILE A 158 -5.80 1.53 -0.68
N ALA A 159 -7.03 1.53 -1.16
CA ALA A 159 -8.18 1.15 -0.37
C ALA A 159 -8.41 -0.38 -0.39
N PRO A 160 -8.95 -0.97 0.68
CA PRO A 160 -9.11 -2.42 0.76
C PRO A 160 -10.22 -2.97 -0.14
N ASP A 161 -11.07 -2.15 -0.71
CA ASP A 161 -12.07 -2.53 -1.71
C ASP A 161 -11.52 -2.49 -3.15
N ALA A 162 -10.29 -2.00 -3.35
CA ALA A 162 -9.62 -2.07 -4.64
C ALA A 162 -9.38 -3.53 -5.06
N ASN A 163 -9.43 -3.75 -6.38
CA ASN A 163 -8.99 -5.02 -6.94
C ASN A 163 -7.47 -5.15 -6.79
N PRO A 164 -6.93 -6.13 -6.04
CA PRO A 164 -5.51 -6.20 -5.75
C PRO A 164 -4.64 -6.39 -6.99
N TYR A 165 -5.12 -7.08 -8.01
CA TYR A 165 -4.39 -7.26 -9.27
C TYR A 165 -4.24 -5.94 -10.00
N LEU A 166 -5.32 -5.17 -10.14
CA LEU A 166 -5.29 -3.85 -10.80
C LEU A 166 -4.49 -2.85 -9.98
N ALA A 167 -4.62 -2.83 -8.66
CA ALA A 167 -3.89 -1.92 -7.79
C ALA A 167 -2.37 -2.19 -7.86
N ILE A 168 -1.94 -3.44 -7.71
CA ILE A 168 -0.53 -3.83 -7.79
C ILE A 168 0.02 -3.58 -9.20
N TYR A 169 -0.72 -3.95 -10.25
CA TYR A 169 -0.33 -3.66 -11.64
C TYR A 169 -0.13 -2.16 -11.87
N SER A 170 -1.10 -1.33 -11.46
CA SER A 170 -1.03 0.13 -11.66
C SER A 170 0.19 0.73 -10.94
N VAL A 171 0.45 0.32 -9.71
CA VAL A 171 1.61 0.81 -8.95
C VAL A 171 2.92 0.41 -9.63
N ILE A 172 3.09 -0.86 -10.00
CA ILE A 172 4.33 -1.36 -10.61
C ILE A 172 4.52 -0.74 -12.00
N ARG A 173 3.49 -0.76 -12.83
CA ARG A 173 3.54 -0.21 -14.19
C ARG A 173 3.88 1.29 -14.17
N THR A 174 3.18 2.06 -13.36
CA THR A 174 3.42 3.50 -13.22
C THR A 174 4.80 3.80 -12.66
N GLY A 175 5.23 3.11 -11.63
CA GLY A 175 6.55 3.32 -11.03
C GLY A 175 7.72 2.96 -11.96
N ILE A 176 7.52 2.08 -12.95
CA ILE A 176 8.55 1.70 -13.92
C ILE A 176 8.48 2.57 -15.19
N GLU A 177 7.29 2.86 -15.73
CA GLU A 177 7.09 3.40 -17.07
C GLU A 177 6.23 4.67 -17.11
N GLY A 178 5.61 5.08 -15.99
CA GLY A 178 4.78 6.29 -15.93
C GLY A 178 5.61 7.53 -16.29
N PRO A 179 5.04 8.54 -16.96
CA PRO A 179 5.75 9.77 -17.26
C PRO A 179 6.20 10.51 -15.99
N LEU A 180 7.29 11.23 -16.06
CA LEU A 180 7.72 12.19 -15.06
C LEU A 180 7.12 13.57 -15.36
N ALA A 181 6.86 14.38 -14.34
CA ALA A 181 6.34 15.73 -14.53
C ALA A 181 7.24 16.62 -15.41
N SER A 182 8.54 16.31 -15.49
CA SER A 182 9.51 16.99 -16.37
C SER A 182 9.46 16.51 -17.83
N GLU A 183 8.77 15.43 -18.13
CA GLU A 183 8.67 14.83 -19.48
C GLU A 183 7.41 15.31 -20.23
N GLU A 184 6.52 16.05 -19.56
CA GLU A 184 5.26 16.57 -20.13
C GLU A 184 5.37 18.00 -20.73
N ASN A 185 6.59 18.56 -20.88
CA ASN A 185 6.85 19.88 -21.47
C ASN A 185 7.50 19.80 -22.85
#